data_8435f366c41a1fcd2d482ba52cf60ab5
#
_entry.id   8435f366c41a1fcd2d482ba52cf60ab5
#
_cell.length_a   1.000
_cell.length_b   1.000
_cell.length_c   1.000
_cell.angle_alpha   90.00
_cell.angle_beta   90.00
_cell.angle_gamma   90.00
#
_symmetry.space_group_name_H-M   'P 1'
#
loop_
_entity.id
_entity.type
_entity.pdbx_description
1 polymer ?
#
loop_
_entity_poly.entity_id
_entity_poly.type
_entity_poly.pdbx_seq_one_letter_code
_entity_poly.pdbx_strand_id
1 'polypeptide(L)'
;MKPQIKAASPFHKKRQVLLAAAGVGVASVTLLLCPPETTNVKGTDDAPDAAELSKVPFRKLLSGWVAFAFCSSPIWVDASETMYNVVSAIPVVSSIAHTFIMHTFFEQFLGGQTTEECMPKIEALRQHQIGTLLGYNIEAKLDGSSKEPELIARQINHVLESIETQGVMSKKYPSGVGSDSDSRFWVRIKVTGLVPHPVALLHGSNAILKARQARGLDKDVPYPGLPQDGDWKAALNGPEVTASDKEQLRALEATMRTIGKKAQECRVRVVIDAEQTWYQPVIDSLTEELMQEFNALTGPPTFIASFQAYLRRYPQLLDQQIHRANEKGYKLLFKQVRGAYMVTEAARWAEEGRQGPGPVWPAKEETDASYNYGIEKTLHVLADQMQSTGKSGIGAVFATHNSTSVDRTLRLLESYKLATKEPGSSKLTVNEEVAEAITFGQLYGMKDDLTNKIIGAVAAEGTPPLVVKSMSYGDLNECLPFLARRATENKAVLEGRGGALAERVRLGREIRRRLAFSG
;
A
#
# COMPACT_ATOMS: atom_id res chain seq x y z
N MET A 1 3.10 -7.57 -57.46
CA MET A 1 3.44 -6.16 -57.12
C MET A 1 3.08 -5.91 -55.66
N LYS A 2 4.08 -5.86 -54.80
CA LYS A 2 3.91 -5.47 -53.37
C LYS A 2 4.06 -3.95 -53.30
N PRO A 3 3.22 -3.22 -52.55
CA PRO A 3 3.40 -1.78 -52.37
C PRO A 3 4.59 -1.53 -51.42
N GLN A 4 5.56 -0.73 -51.89
CA GLN A 4 6.63 -0.20 -51.06
C GLN A 4 6.08 0.87 -50.13
N ILE A 5 6.10 0.64 -48.82
CA ILE A 5 5.83 1.65 -47.80
C ILE A 5 7.06 2.55 -47.73
N LYS A 6 6.93 3.79 -48.21
CA LYS A 6 7.96 4.83 -48.06
C LYS A 6 8.14 5.16 -46.58
N ALA A 7 9.33 4.91 -46.04
CA ALA A 7 9.72 5.35 -44.70
C ALA A 7 9.65 6.88 -44.63
N ALA A 8 8.90 7.42 -43.67
CA ALA A 8 8.81 8.85 -43.43
C ALA A 8 10.18 9.41 -43.02
N SER A 9 10.55 10.57 -43.58
CA SER A 9 11.85 11.20 -43.37
C SER A 9 12.05 11.60 -41.89
N PRO A 10 13.30 11.59 -41.37
CA PRO A 10 13.60 11.98 -39.99
C PRO A 10 13.10 13.39 -39.62
N PHE A 11 12.96 14.27 -40.57
CA PHE A 11 12.42 15.62 -40.40
C PHE A 11 10.91 15.64 -40.07
N HIS A 12 10.14 14.70 -40.60
CA HIS A 12 8.70 14.61 -40.32
C HIS A 12 8.44 14.11 -38.90
N LYS A 13 9.25 13.15 -38.40
CA LYS A 13 9.19 12.68 -37.02
C LYS A 13 9.55 13.79 -36.01
N LYS A 14 10.60 14.57 -36.28
CA LYS A 14 10.96 15.72 -35.41
C LYS A 14 9.87 16.78 -35.34
N ARG A 15 9.19 17.08 -36.45
CA ARG A 15 8.09 18.06 -36.49
C ARG A 15 6.83 17.56 -35.73
N GLN A 16 6.51 16.28 -35.81
CA GLN A 16 5.41 15.69 -35.05
C GLN A 16 5.69 15.66 -33.54
N VAL A 17 6.95 15.43 -33.13
CA VAL A 17 7.36 15.46 -31.72
C VAL A 17 7.33 16.91 -31.18
N LEU A 18 7.75 17.89 -31.95
CA LEU A 18 7.66 19.31 -31.57
C LEU A 18 6.20 19.80 -31.48
N LEU A 19 5.32 19.32 -32.35
CA LEU A 19 3.89 19.61 -32.29
C LEU A 19 3.21 18.91 -31.12
N ALA A 20 3.65 17.69 -30.77
CA ALA A 20 3.19 17.01 -29.56
C ALA A 20 3.66 17.73 -28.28
N ALA A 21 4.91 18.18 -28.22
CA ALA A 21 5.45 18.93 -27.08
C ALA A 21 4.78 20.32 -26.93
N ALA A 22 4.51 21.01 -28.04
CA ALA A 22 3.75 22.26 -28.04
C ALA A 22 2.28 22.02 -27.66
N GLY A 23 1.68 20.90 -28.11
CA GLY A 23 0.33 20.47 -27.71
C GLY A 23 0.22 20.18 -26.22
N VAL A 24 1.25 19.59 -25.62
CA VAL A 24 1.36 19.37 -24.17
C VAL A 24 1.39 20.69 -23.41
N GLY A 25 2.16 21.67 -23.88
CA GLY A 25 2.21 23.01 -23.27
C GLY A 25 0.87 23.75 -23.32
N VAL A 26 0.21 23.74 -24.48
CA VAL A 26 -1.09 24.42 -24.68
C VAL A 26 -2.22 23.69 -23.94
N ALA A 27 -2.25 22.35 -23.98
CA ALA A 27 -3.25 21.57 -23.24
C ALA A 27 -3.07 21.70 -21.72
N SER A 28 -1.83 21.81 -21.22
CA SER A 28 -1.56 22.07 -19.80
C SER A 28 -2.11 23.43 -19.36
N VAL A 29 -1.94 24.47 -20.18
CA VAL A 29 -2.48 25.80 -19.91
C VAL A 29 -4.02 25.79 -20.01
N THR A 30 -4.59 25.08 -20.97
CA THR A 30 -6.05 24.96 -21.11
C THR A 30 -6.68 24.17 -19.98
N LEU A 31 -6.03 23.10 -19.50
CA LEU A 31 -6.47 22.33 -18.31
C LEU A 31 -6.37 23.16 -17.01
N LEU A 32 -5.39 24.06 -16.94
CA LEU A 32 -5.22 25.01 -15.83
C LEU A 32 -6.31 26.09 -15.84
N LEU A 33 -6.78 26.51 -17.02
CA LEU A 33 -7.74 27.61 -17.19
C LEU A 33 -9.21 27.16 -17.27
N CYS A 34 -9.50 25.90 -17.64
CA CYS A 34 -10.87 25.38 -17.62
C CYS A 34 -11.31 25.08 -16.18
N PRO A 35 -12.36 25.74 -15.66
CA PRO A 35 -12.99 25.29 -14.43
C PRO A 35 -13.48 23.85 -14.65
N PRO A 36 -13.38 22.94 -13.65
CA PRO A 36 -14.06 21.65 -13.75
C PRO A 36 -15.54 21.95 -14.00
N GLU A 37 -16.12 21.28 -15.00
CA GLU A 37 -17.57 21.33 -15.18
C GLU A 37 -18.24 21.13 -13.82
N THR A 38 -19.28 21.90 -13.56
CA THR A 38 -20.05 21.85 -12.32
C THR A 38 -20.81 20.53 -12.22
N THR A 39 -20.08 19.44 -12.12
CA THR A 39 -20.63 18.19 -11.65
C THR A 39 -20.92 18.38 -10.16
N ASN A 40 -22.11 17.97 -9.72
CA ASN A 40 -22.55 17.93 -8.31
C ASN A 40 -21.66 16.96 -7.49
N VAL A 41 -20.35 17.18 -7.48
CA VAL A 41 -19.46 16.57 -6.52
C VAL A 41 -19.74 17.29 -5.21
N LYS A 42 -20.62 16.71 -4.39
CA LYS A 42 -20.74 17.06 -2.97
C LYS A 42 -19.37 16.85 -2.34
N GLY A 43 -18.54 17.90 -2.36
CA GLY A 43 -17.36 17.96 -1.52
C GLY A 43 -17.90 17.93 -0.09
N THR A 44 -17.34 17.09 0.73
CA THR A 44 -17.58 17.16 2.17
C THR A 44 -17.05 18.52 2.63
N ASP A 45 -17.94 19.44 2.93
CA ASP A 45 -17.61 20.70 3.61
C ASP A 45 -17.37 20.38 5.10
N ASP A 46 -16.54 19.39 5.38
CA ASP A 46 -16.18 19.01 6.74
C ASP A 46 -15.24 20.08 7.32
N ALA A 47 -15.71 20.81 8.30
CA ALA A 47 -14.97 21.89 8.98
C ALA A 47 -13.54 21.47 9.43
N PRO A 48 -13.29 20.23 9.89
CA PRO A 48 -11.96 19.75 10.22
C PRO A 48 -10.98 19.75 9.03
N ASP A 49 -11.44 19.36 7.84
CA ASP A 49 -10.59 19.31 6.65
C ASP A 49 -10.16 20.69 6.16
N ALA A 50 -11.08 21.67 6.18
CA ALA A 50 -10.77 23.06 5.81
C ALA A 50 -9.73 23.70 6.75
N ALA A 51 -9.80 23.39 8.07
CA ALA A 51 -8.84 23.86 9.05
C ALA A 51 -7.43 23.28 8.79
N GLU A 52 -7.33 21.98 8.47
CA GLU A 52 -6.05 21.34 8.16
C GLU A 52 -5.48 21.84 6.83
N LEU A 53 -6.29 22.01 5.77
CA LEU A 53 -5.85 22.57 4.51
C LEU A 53 -5.28 24.00 4.65
N SER A 54 -5.83 24.79 5.57
CA SER A 54 -5.36 26.15 5.80
C SER A 54 -3.90 26.22 6.27
N LYS A 55 -3.38 25.16 6.89
CA LYS A 55 -2.00 25.05 7.37
C LYS A 55 -1.01 24.59 6.27
N VAL A 56 -1.49 24.02 5.17
CA VAL A 56 -0.63 23.49 4.09
C VAL A 56 0.03 24.62 3.33
N PRO A 57 1.36 24.61 3.07
CA PRO A 57 2.04 25.63 2.29
C PRO A 57 1.42 25.78 0.88
N PHE A 58 1.28 27.04 0.40
CA PHE A 58 0.64 27.35 -0.89
C PHE A 58 1.28 26.59 -2.07
N ARG A 59 2.62 26.50 -2.10
CA ARG A 59 3.36 25.73 -3.11
C ARG A 59 2.92 24.26 -3.15
N LYS A 60 2.74 23.64 -1.99
CA LYS A 60 2.30 22.24 -1.88
C LYS A 60 0.85 22.05 -2.35
N LEU A 61 -0.03 23.00 -2.03
CA LEU A 61 -1.40 23.00 -2.56
C LEU A 61 -1.42 23.08 -4.09
N LEU A 62 -0.61 23.98 -4.67
CA LEU A 62 -0.53 24.16 -6.12
C LEU A 62 0.05 22.93 -6.82
N SER A 63 1.13 22.36 -6.29
CA SER A 63 1.76 21.14 -6.78
C SER A 63 0.77 19.96 -6.77
N GLY A 64 0.08 19.74 -5.66
CA GLY A 64 -0.94 18.71 -5.54
C GLY A 64 -2.13 18.93 -6.48
N TRP A 65 -2.59 20.17 -6.60
CA TRP A 65 -3.67 20.52 -7.53
C TRP A 65 -3.30 20.21 -8.99
N VAL A 66 -2.06 20.51 -9.42
CA VAL A 66 -1.55 20.17 -10.75
C VAL A 66 -1.50 18.64 -10.92
N ALA A 67 -0.93 17.91 -9.97
CA ALA A 67 -0.85 16.45 -10.03
C ALA A 67 -2.24 15.80 -10.16
N PHE A 68 -3.22 16.22 -9.36
CA PHE A 68 -4.60 15.73 -9.45
C PHE A 68 -5.34 16.21 -10.70
N ALA A 69 -5.01 17.36 -11.27
CA ALA A 69 -5.56 17.80 -12.55
C ALA A 69 -5.17 16.85 -13.68
N PHE A 70 -3.91 16.40 -13.74
CA PHE A 70 -3.47 15.38 -14.68
C PHE A 70 -4.11 14.02 -14.41
N CYS A 71 -4.13 13.55 -13.16
CA CYS A 71 -4.76 12.29 -12.78
C CYS A 71 -6.28 12.28 -13.03
N SER A 72 -6.93 13.44 -13.11
CA SER A 72 -8.36 13.56 -13.38
C SER A 72 -8.74 13.46 -14.87
N SER A 73 -7.77 13.33 -15.78
CA SER A 73 -8.01 13.18 -17.21
C SER A 73 -7.63 11.78 -17.70
N PRO A 74 -8.58 10.95 -18.15
CA PRO A 74 -8.30 9.61 -18.66
C PRO A 74 -7.28 9.62 -19.81
N ILE A 75 -7.38 10.58 -20.71
CA ILE A 75 -6.50 10.69 -21.89
C ILE A 75 -5.03 10.86 -21.47
N TRP A 76 -4.77 11.71 -20.47
CA TRP A 76 -3.42 11.93 -19.96
C TRP A 76 -2.86 10.72 -19.22
N VAL A 77 -3.69 10.04 -18.46
CA VAL A 77 -3.27 8.83 -17.73
C VAL A 77 -2.94 7.70 -18.71
N ASP A 78 -3.79 7.47 -19.70
CA ASP A 78 -3.58 6.39 -20.70
C ASP A 78 -2.39 6.68 -21.63
N ALA A 79 -2.12 7.95 -21.93
CA ALA A 79 -0.98 8.36 -22.75
C ALA A 79 0.33 8.50 -21.94
N SER A 80 0.30 8.46 -20.62
CA SER A 80 1.44 8.85 -19.75
C SER A 80 2.72 8.05 -20.02
N GLU A 81 2.63 6.73 -20.18
CA GLU A 81 3.78 5.87 -20.46
C GLU A 81 4.38 6.16 -21.85
N THR A 82 3.53 6.25 -22.88
CA THR A 82 3.98 6.57 -24.25
C THR A 82 4.60 7.97 -24.31
N MET A 83 3.98 8.93 -23.65
CA MET A 83 4.50 10.30 -23.58
C MET A 83 5.85 10.36 -22.86
N TYR A 84 5.98 9.68 -21.72
CA TYR A 84 7.24 9.62 -21.00
C TYR A 84 8.36 9.04 -21.88
N ASN A 85 8.11 7.93 -22.57
CA ASN A 85 9.09 7.27 -23.45
C ASN A 85 9.52 8.19 -24.60
N VAL A 86 8.58 8.93 -25.21
CA VAL A 86 8.88 9.89 -26.28
C VAL A 86 9.67 11.10 -25.77
N VAL A 87 9.25 11.66 -24.64
CA VAL A 87 9.87 12.84 -24.02
C VAL A 87 11.29 12.51 -23.51
N SER A 88 11.48 11.34 -22.93
CA SER A 88 12.77 10.88 -22.40
C SER A 88 13.82 10.66 -23.49
N ALA A 89 13.39 10.45 -24.73
CA ALA A 89 14.30 10.29 -25.87
C ALA A 89 14.98 11.61 -26.33
N ILE A 90 14.52 12.77 -25.83
CA ILE A 90 15.04 14.10 -26.23
C ILE A 90 15.69 14.76 -25.01
N PRO A 91 17.04 14.92 -24.93
CA PRO A 91 17.76 15.32 -23.72
C PRO A 91 17.25 16.58 -23.04
N VAL A 92 16.99 17.67 -23.79
CA VAL A 92 16.50 18.94 -23.23
C VAL A 92 15.07 18.81 -22.71
N VAL A 93 14.19 18.11 -23.45
CA VAL A 93 12.78 17.90 -23.06
C VAL A 93 12.69 16.96 -21.88
N SER A 94 13.56 15.94 -21.84
CA SER A 94 13.71 15.02 -20.72
C SER A 94 14.01 15.74 -19.41
N SER A 95 14.95 16.69 -19.40
CA SER A 95 15.29 17.47 -18.21
C SER A 95 14.11 18.32 -17.70
N ILE A 96 13.36 18.94 -18.62
CA ILE A 96 12.16 19.71 -18.26
C ILE A 96 11.06 18.79 -17.69
N ALA A 97 10.82 17.64 -18.34
CA ALA A 97 9.83 16.68 -17.89
C ALA A 97 10.20 16.08 -16.54
N HIS A 98 11.48 15.72 -16.34
CA HIS A 98 12.00 15.26 -15.06
C HIS A 98 11.74 16.28 -13.95
N THR A 99 12.09 17.56 -14.19
CA THR A 99 11.85 18.64 -13.23
C THR A 99 10.36 18.82 -12.93
N PHE A 100 9.51 18.74 -13.95
CA PHE A 100 8.06 18.81 -13.78
C PHE A 100 7.52 17.66 -12.93
N ILE A 101 7.90 16.41 -13.24
CA ILE A 101 7.46 15.24 -12.48
C ILE A 101 7.96 15.32 -11.03
N MET A 102 9.21 15.74 -10.80
CA MET A 102 9.77 15.90 -9.46
C MET A 102 8.97 16.90 -8.61
N HIS A 103 8.61 18.05 -9.18
CA HIS A 103 7.90 19.10 -8.45
C HIS A 103 6.37 18.94 -8.42
N THR A 104 5.82 17.90 -9.04
CA THR A 104 4.37 17.63 -9.04
C THR A 104 4.07 16.24 -8.48
N PHE A 105 4.14 15.20 -9.30
CA PHE A 105 3.77 13.82 -8.93
C PHE A 105 4.68 13.24 -7.85
N PHE A 106 6.00 13.46 -7.96
CA PHE A 106 6.95 12.95 -6.99
C PHE A 106 6.73 13.61 -5.62
N GLU A 107 6.64 14.94 -5.59
CA GLU A 107 6.36 15.70 -4.35
C GLU A 107 5.03 15.29 -3.71
N GLN A 108 3.99 14.99 -4.52
CA GLN A 108 2.66 14.63 -4.06
C GLN A 108 2.60 13.21 -3.49
N PHE A 109 3.23 12.22 -4.16
CA PHE A 109 2.98 10.80 -3.87
C PHE A 109 4.15 10.05 -3.23
N LEU A 110 5.33 10.67 -3.14
CA LEU A 110 6.55 10.06 -2.61
C LEU A 110 7.14 10.87 -1.43
N GLY A 111 7.81 10.15 -0.54
CA GLY A 111 8.48 10.74 0.61
C GLY A 111 9.71 11.56 0.22
N GLY A 112 10.52 11.01 -0.67
CA GLY A 112 11.80 11.55 -1.11
C GLY A 112 12.57 10.54 -1.95
N GLN A 113 13.78 10.86 -2.33
CA GLN A 113 14.68 9.93 -3.01
C GLN A 113 15.44 9.06 -1.99
N THR A 114 15.72 9.61 -0.81
CA THR A 114 16.42 8.93 0.29
C THR A 114 15.59 8.95 1.58
N THR A 115 16.03 8.20 2.57
CA THR A 115 15.39 8.18 3.90
C THR A 115 15.49 9.53 4.59
N GLU A 116 16.61 10.25 4.42
CA GLU A 116 16.84 11.59 4.98
C GLU A 116 15.85 12.61 4.42
N GLU A 117 15.57 12.55 3.11
CA GLU A 117 14.57 13.42 2.48
C GLU A 117 13.14 13.11 2.97
N CYS A 118 12.88 11.87 3.40
CA CYS A 118 11.61 11.49 3.99
C CYS A 118 11.40 12.04 5.40
N MET A 119 12.47 12.21 6.20
CA MET A 119 12.37 12.57 7.62
C MET A 119 11.51 13.81 7.89
N PRO A 120 11.66 14.95 7.21
CA PRO A 120 10.82 16.13 7.46
C PRO A 120 9.33 15.87 7.21
N LYS A 121 9.01 15.03 6.20
CA LYS A 121 7.62 14.67 5.88
C LYS A 121 7.05 13.70 6.92
N ILE A 122 7.85 12.76 7.41
CA ILE A 122 7.51 11.85 8.53
C ILE A 122 7.21 12.65 9.79
N GLU A 123 8.06 13.62 10.14
CA GLU A 123 7.86 14.50 11.29
C GLU A 123 6.58 15.34 11.16
N ALA A 124 6.35 15.92 10.00
CA ALA A 124 5.14 16.68 9.74
C ALA A 124 3.87 15.83 9.91
N LEU A 125 3.86 14.58 9.42
CA LEU A 125 2.75 13.65 9.64
C LEU A 125 2.56 13.36 11.14
N ARG A 126 3.65 13.12 11.86
CA ARG A 126 3.59 12.81 13.30
C ARG A 126 3.01 13.96 14.13
N GLN A 127 3.32 15.21 13.78
CA GLN A 127 2.73 16.40 14.43
C GLN A 127 1.19 16.43 14.30
N HIS A 128 0.64 15.76 13.27
CA HIS A 128 -0.80 15.59 13.06
C HIS A 128 -1.35 14.24 13.55
N GLN A 129 -0.64 13.55 14.46
CA GLN A 129 -1.03 12.23 14.97
C GLN A 129 -1.19 11.16 13.86
N ILE A 130 -0.34 11.21 12.85
CA ILE A 130 -0.29 10.25 11.75
C ILE A 130 1.04 9.51 11.81
N GLY A 131 0.97 8.18 11.84
CA GLY A 131 2.13 7.31 11.72
C GLY A 131 2.55 7.11 10.26
N THR A 132 3.67 6.44 10.05
CA THR A 132 4.20 6.17 8.72
C THR A 132 4.54 4.70 8.51
N LEU A 133 4.30 4.23 7.29
CA LEU A 133 4.70 2.93 6.78
C LEU A 133 5.67 3.19 5.61
N LEU A 134 6.97 3.27 5.92
CA LEU A 134 8.01 3.61 4.95
C LEU A 134 8.37 2.39 4.11
N GLY A 135 8.61 2.57 2.82
CA GLY A 135 9.05 1.49 1.95
C GLY A 135 9.85 1.98 0.77
N TYR A 136 11.02 1.38 0.57
CA TYR A 136 11.79 1.58 -0.65
C TYR A 136 11.05 1.00 -1.84
N ASN A 137 10.97 1.76 -2.93
CA ASN A 137 10.11 1.39 -4.05
C ASN A 137 10.92 0.81 -5.20
N ILE A 138 11.38 -0.42 -5.05
CA ILE A 138 11.84 -1.20 -6.20
C ILE A 138 10.79 -2.25 -6.53
N GLU A 139 10.34 -2.22 -7.78
CA GLU A 139 9.51 -3.27 -8.34
C GLU A 139 10.37 -4.24 -9.15
N ALA A 140 10.20 -5.52 -8.87
CA ALA A 140 10.77 -6.54 -9.73
C ALA A 140 10.19 -6.36 -11.14
N LYS A 141 11.03 -6.30 -12.17
CA LYS A 141 10.57 -6.41 -13.54
C LYS A 141 9.89 -7.77 -13.68
N LEU A 142 8.66 -7.78 -14.17
CA LEU A 142 7.88 -9.01 -14.37
C LEU A 142 8.41 -9.85 -15.55
N ASP A 143 9.46 -9.39 -16.23
CA ASP A 143 10.08 -10.07 -17.38
C ASP A 143 10.92 -11.31 -17.00
N GLY A 144 10.98 -11.65 -15.70
CA GLY A 144 11.72 -12.82 -15.22
C GLY A 144 13.24 -12.68 -15.28
N SER A 145 13.76 -11.48 -15.60
CA SER A 145 15.21 -11.24 -15.62
C SER A 145 15.82 -11.40 -14.22
N SER A 146 17.01 -12.01 -14.17
CA SER A 146 17.81 -12.08 -12.94
C SER A 146 18.25 -10.70 -12.51
N LYS A 147 18.19 -10.44 -11.20
CA LYS A 147 18.79 -9.25 -10.63
C LYS A 147 20.23 -9.53 -10.26
N GLU A 148 21.09 -8.57 -10.53
CA GLU A 148 22.48 -8.63 -10.09
C GLU A 148 22.54 -8.71 -8.55
N PRO A 149 23.47 -9.52 -7.99
CA PRO A 149 23.63 -9.65 -6.52
C PRO A 149 23.79 -8.32 -5.81
N GLU A 150 24.49 -7.36 -6.42
CA GLU A 150 24.68 -6.00 -5.89
C GLU A 150 23.37 -5.25 -5.76
N LEU A 151 22.44 -5.45 -6.69
CA LEU A 151 21.10 -4.85 -6.61
C LEU A 151 20.31 -5.40 -5.42
N ILE A 152 20.37 -6.71 -5.18
CA ILE A 152 19.71 -7.33 -4.02
C ILE A 152 20.32 -6.84 -2.71
N ALA A 153 21.66 -6.79 -2.61
CA ALA A 153 22.35 -6.27 -1.44
C ALA A 153 21.94 -4.80 -1.17
N ARG A 154 21.87 -3.97 -2.22
CA ARG A 154 21.39 -2.58 -2.11
C ARG A 154 19.95 -2.50 -1.60
N GLN A 155 19.05 -3.37 -2.10
CA GLN A 155 17.67 -3.42 -1.64
C GLN A 155 17.55 -3.80 -0.17
N ILE A 156 18.30 -4.80 0.27
CA ILE A 156 18.35 -5.20 1.68
C ILE A 156 18.86 -4.04 2.54
N ASN A 157 19.93 -3.34 2.10
CA ASN A 157 20.45 -2.19 2.81
C ASN A 157 19.41 -1.06 2.95
N HIS A 158 18.66 -0.74 1.87
CA HIS A 158 17.58 0.26 1.96
C HIS A 158 16.46 -0.15 2.92
N VAL A 159 16.15 -1.44 3.03
CA VAL A 159 15.21 -1.93 4.05
C VAL A 159 15.77 -1.70 5.46
N LEU A 160 17.04 -2.02 5.71
CA LEU A 160 17.70 -1.82 7.00
C LEU A 160 17.82 -0.34 7.37
N GLU A 161 18.19 0.53 6.42
CA GLU A 161 18.19 1.99 6.57
C GLU A 161 16.78 2.54 6.88
N SER A 162 15.74 2.02 6.22
CA SER A 162 14.36 2.38 6.55
C SER A 162 14.00 2.02 7.98
N ILE A 163 14.42 0.85 8.47
CA ILE A 163 14.19 0.40 9.85
C ILE A 163 14.93 1.32 10.84
N GLU A 164 16.19 1.67 10.56
CA GLU A 164 16.97 2.58 11.39
C GLU A 164 16.34 3.97 11.46
N THR A 165 15.95 4.52 10.31
CA THR A 165 15.27 5.82 10.22
C THR A 165 13.97 5.84 11.02
N GLN A 166 13.13 4.82 10.85
CA GLN A 166 11.87 4.69 11.60
C GLN A 166 12.14 4.46 13.10
N GLY A 167 13.20 3.74 13.46
CA GLY A 167 13.64 3.56 14.84
C GLY A 167 14.09 4.85 15.51
N VAL A 168 14.78 5.74 14.79
CA VAL A 168 15.13 7.09 15.26
C VAL A 168 13.85 7.89 15.53
N MET A 169 12.89 7.84 14.62
CA MET A 169 11.60 8.51 14.77
C MET A 169 10.77 7.95 15.93
N SER A 170 10.78 6.63 16.12
CA SER A 170 10.10 5.97 17.24
C SER A 170 10.64 6.43 18.60
N LYS A 171 11.96 6.58 18.74
CA LYS A 171 12.59 7.11 19.95
C LYS A 171 12.30 8.60 20.16
N LYS A 172 12.27 9.39 19.10
CA LYS A 172 12.00 10.84 19.17
C LYS A 172 10.54 11.15 19.51
N TYR A 173 9.62 10.31 19.04
CA TYR A 173 8.17 10.49 19.19
C TYR A 173 7.50 9.25 19.78
N PRO A 174 7.80 8.91 21.04
CA PRO A 174 7.15 7.77 21.69
C PRO A 174 5.64 7.99 21.74
N SER A 175 4.87 6.91 21.71
CA SER A 175 3.42 6.94 21.91
C SER A 175 3.00 5.88 22.92
N GLY A 176 1.88 6.14 23.60
CA GLY A 176 1.37 5.29 24.66
C GLY A 176 2.06 5.48 26.01
N VAL A 177 1.62 4.74 27.01
CA VAL A 177 2.04 4.87 28.42
C VAL A 177 3.20 3.93 28.75
N GLY A 178 3.47 2.92 27.91
CA GLY A 178 4.50 1.90 28.16
C GLY A 178 5.73 2.04 27.26
N SER A 179 6.87 1.49 27.75
CA SER A 179 8.10 1.42 26.94
C SER A 179 7.96 0.56 25.68
N ASP A 180 6.94 -0.29 25.62
CA ASP A 180 6.69 -1.26 24.54
C ASP A 180 5.57 -0.83 23.61
N SER A 181 4.99 0.37 23.82
CA SER A 181 3.93 0.92 22.98
C SER A 181 4.44 1.20 21.56
N ASP A 182 3.57 0.91 20.58
CA ASP A 182 3.88 1.08 19.16
C ASP A 182 3.77 2.54 18.72
N SER A 183 4.86 3.13 18.32
CA SER A 183 4.90 4.53 17.84
C SER A 183 4.36 4.72 16.43
N ARG A 184 3.93 3.67 15.74
CA ARG A 184 3.42 3.67 14.35
C ARG A 184 4.43 4.20 13.32
N PHE A 185 5.70 3.91 13.54
CA PHE A 185 6.76 4.08 12.57
C PHE A 185 7.16 2.70 12.04
N TRP A 186 6.62 2.32 10.90
CA TRP A 186 6.72 0.99 10.33
C TRP A 186 7.47 0.98 9.01
N VAL A 187 7.92 -0.20 8.60
CA VAL A 187 8.55 -0.45 7.30
C VAL A 187 7.75 -1.50 6.54
N ARG A 188 7.62 -1.36 5.21
CA ARG A 188 7.03 -2.39 4.35
C ARG A 188 8.07 -2.96 3.39
N ILE A 189 7.94 -4.25 3.10
CA ILE A 189 8.80 -4.97 2.18
C ILE A 189 8.00 -5.79 1.19
N LYS A 190 8.56 -5.97 -0.01
CA LYS A 190 8.11 -6.94 -1.01
C LYS A 190 9.12 -8.07 -1.11
N VAL A 191 8.66 -9.29 -0.92
CA VAL A 191 9.52 -10.49 -0.91
C VAL A 191 10.19 -10.71 -2.27
N THR A 192 9.46 -10.47 -3.39
CA THR A 192 10.04 -10.53 -4.74
C THR A 192 11.18 -9.53 -4.95
N GLY A 193 11.25 -8.49 -4.14
CA GLY A 193 12.35 -7.53 -4.12
C GLY A 193 13.65 -8.10 -3.54
N LEU A 194 13.57 -9.10 -2.67
CA LEU A 194 14.67 -9.64 -1.89
C LEU A 194 15.27 -10.95 -2.44
N VAL A 195 14.81 -11.40 -3.60
CA VAL A 195 15.35 -12.58 -4.29
C VAL A 195 15.94 -12.20 -5.65
N PRO A 196 17.06 -12.83 -6.05
CA PRO A 196 17.64 -12.62 -7.37
C PRO A 196 16.69 -13.00 -8.50
N HIS A 197 16.00 -14.12 -8.36
CA HIS A 197 15.03 -14.64 -9.31
C HIS A 197 13.68 -14.88 -8.64
N PRO A 198 12.62 -14.12 -9.01
CA PRO A 198 11.26 -14.40 -8.53
C PRO A 198 10.75 -15.81 -8.90
N VAL A 199 11.37 -16.46 -9.89
CA VAL A 199 11.10 -17.86 -10.29
C VAL A 199 11.34 -18.84 -9.15
N ALA A 200 12.29 -18.60 -8.24
CA ALA A 200 12.49 -19.43 -7.06
C ALA A 200 11.23 -19.44 -6.15
N LEU A 201 10.56 -18.28 -5.99
CA LEU A 201 9.29 -18.20 -5.27
C LEU A 201 8.16 -18.95 -6.00
N LEU A 202 8.15 -18.91 -7.35
CA LEU A 202 7.18 -19.63 -8.16
C LEU A 202 7.35 -21.15 -8.02
N HIS A 203 8.58 -21.66 -8.14
CA HIS A 203 8.88 -23.10 -7.98
C HIS A 203 8.55 -23.58 -6.56
N GLY A 204 8.95 -22.81 -5.53
CA GLY A 204 8.59 -23.10 -4.15
C GLY A 204 7.07 -23.09 -3.91
N SER A 205 6.35 -22.13 -4.49
CA SER A 205 4.89 -22.07 -4.40
C SER A 205 4.21 -23.25 -5.08
N ASN A 206 4.68 -23.65 -6.27
CA ASN A 206 4.17 -24.84 -6.94
C ASN A 206 4.42 -26.12 -6.14
N ALA A 207 5.59 -26.24 -5.50
CA ALA A 207 5.93 -27.36 -4.61
C ALA A 207 4.96 -27.42 -3.41
N ILE A 208 4.65 -26.28 -2.80
CA ILE A 208 3.64 -26.20 -1.73
C ILE A 208 2.27 -26.68 -2.23
N LEU A 209 1.80 -26.15 -3.35
CA LEU A 209 0.48 -26.50 -3.91
C LEU A 209 0.37 -28.00 -4.21
N LYS A 210 1.40 -28.61 -4.80
CA LYS A 210 1.45 -30.06 -5.06
C LYS A 210 1.45 -30.87 -3.76
N ALA A 211 2.21 -30.45 -2.75
CA ALA A 211 2.25 -31.11 -1.46
C ALA A 211 0.89 -31.06 -0.74
N ARG A 212 0.20 -29.91 -0.80
CA ARG A 212 -1.17 -29.77 -0.26
C ARG A 212 -2.16 -30.65 -1.03
N GLN A 213 -2.09 -30.65 -2.37
CA GLN A 213 -2.94 -31.49 -3.21
C GLN A 213 -2.76 -32.98 -2.93
N ALA A 214 -1.51 -33.44 -2.79
CA ALA A 214 -1.21 -34.84 -2.43
C ALA A 214 -1.78 -35.25 -1.07
N ARG A 215 -1.95 -34.28 -0.15
CA ARG A 215 -2.58 -34.46 1.17
C ARG A 215 -4.11 -34.24 1.16
N GLY A 216 -4.68 -33.84 0.04
CA GLY A 216 -6.13 -33.57 -0.11
C GLY A 216 -6.63 -32.32 0.61
N LEU A 217 -5.75 -31.34 0.90
CA LEU A 217 -6.03 -30.19 1.77
C LEU A 217 -6.74 -29.02 1.08
N ASP A 218 -6.60 -28.85 -0.22
CA ASP A 218 -7.11 -27.68 -0.95
C ASP A 218 -8.39 -27.97 -1.80
N LYS A 219 -9.12 -29.07 -1.50
CA LYS A 219 -10.27 -29.50 -2.34
C LYS A 219 -11.40 -28.47 -2.40
N ASP A 220 -11.68 -27.80 -1.28
CA ASP A 220 -12.80 -26.87 -1.11
C ASP A 220 -12.33 -25.42 -0.86
N VAL A 221 -11.07 -25.13 -1.17
CA VAL A 221 -10.48 -23.82 -0.95
C VAL A 221 -10.12 -23.17 -2.28
N PRO A 222 -10.52 -21.91 -2.50
CA PRO A 222 -10.12 -21.18 -3.71
C PRO A 222 -8.60 -21.03 -3.80
N TYR A 223 -8.07 -21.09 -5.05
CA TYR A 223 -6.67 -20.85 -5.34
C TYR A 223 -6.16 -19.52 -4.73
N PRO A 224 -4.96 -19.48 -4.15
CA PRO A 224 -3.91 -20.50 -4.08
C PRO A 224 -3.95 -21.36 -2.79
N GLY A 225 -5.10 -21.63 -2.21
CA GLY A 225 -5.25 -22.46 -1.00
C GLY A 225 -4.91 -21.71 0.28
N LEU A 226 -4.84 -22.43 1.40
CA LEU A 226 -4.55 -21.90 2.73
C LEU A 226 -3.21 -22.42 3.24
N PRO A 227 -2.41 -21.62 4.00
CA PRO A 227 -1.17 -22.05 4.63
C PRO A 227 -1.35 -23.31 5.49
N GLN A 228 -0.38 -24.22 5.41
CA GLN A 228 -0.38 -25.49 6.12
C GLN A 228 0.98 -25.76 6.77
N ASP A 229 0.97 -26.56 7.84
CA ASP A 229 2.21 -27.02 8.44
C ASP A 229 3.02 -27.85 7.44
N GLY A 230 4.31 -27.56 7.37
CA GLY A 230 5.23 -28.17 6.44
C GLY A 230 5.32 -27.53 5.05
N ASP A 231 4.58 -26.44 4.79
CA ASP A 231 4.64 -25.72 3.51
C ASP A 231 6.05 -25.20 3.22
N TRP A 232 6.72 -24.57 4.19
CA TRP A 232 8.08 -24.10 3.99
C TRP A 232 9.05 -25.26 3.67
N LYS A 233 8.88 -26.39 4.34
CA LYS A 233 9.65 -27.61 4.02
C LYS A 233 9.36 -28.10 2.61
N ALA A 234 8.11 -28.04 2.16
CA ALA A 234 7.73 -28.39 0.79
C ALA A 234 8.33 -27.42 -0.24
N ALA A 235 8.31 -26.11 0.05
CA ALA A 235 8.95 -25.09 -0.78
C ALA A 235 10.44 -25.32 -1.00
N LEU A 236 11.14 -25.89 -0.02
CA LEU A 236 12.57 -26.16 -0.10
C LEU A 236 12.92 -27.53 -0.73
N ASN A 237 12.00 -28.49 -0.80
CA ASN A 237 12.33 -29.87 -1.14
C ASN A 237 11.40 -30.48 -2.21
N GLY A 238 10.51 -29.69 -2.82
CA GLY A 238 9.67 -30.18 -3.94
C GLY A 238 10.51 -30.58 -5.17
N PRO A 239 10.02 -31.53 -5.98
CA PRO A 239 10.80 -32.07 -7.10
C PRO A 239 11.11 -31.04 -8.20
N GLU A 240 10.33 -29.98 -8.30
CA GLU A 240 10.54 -28.84 -9.22
C GLU A 240 11.48 -27.77 -8.69
N VAL A 241 11.88 -27.85 -7.42
CA VAL A 241 12.77 -26.88 -6.78
C VAL A 241 14.21 -27.24 -7.06
N THR A 242 14.88 -26.42 -7.85
CA THR A 242 16.29 -26.62 -8.21
C THR A 242 17.21 -26.35 -7.01
N ALA A 243 18.48 -26.80 -7.10
CA ALA A 243 19.47 -26.48 -6.07
C ALA A 243 19.65 -24.96 -5.89
N SER A 244 19.63 -24.20 -6.98
CA SER A 244 19.71 -22.73 -6.98
C SER A 244 18.47 -22.10 -6.32
N ASP A 245 17.25 -22.56 -6.62
CA ASP A 245 16.03 -22.08 -5.95
C ASP A 245 16.10 -22.29 -4.45
N LYS A 246 16.52 -23.48 -4.03
CA LYS A 246 16.67 -23.83 -2.61
C LYS A 246 17.68 -22.92 -1.89
N GLU A 247 18.80 -22.62 -2.54
CA GLU A 247 19.79 -21.68 -2.01
C GLU A 247 19.20 -20.28 -1.86
N GLN A 248 18.51 -19.78 -2.89
CA GLN A 248 17.86 -18.46 -2.87
C GLN A 248 16.76 -18.37 -1.80
N LEU A 249 15.92 -19.38 -1.64
CA LEU A 249 14.88 -19.43 -0.60
C LEU A 249 15.49 -19.46 0.81
N ARG A 250 16.58 -20.19 1.03
CA ARG A 250 17.29 -20.18 2.32
C ARG A 250 17.96 -18.84 2.60
N ALA A 251 18.55 -18.21 1.60
CA ALA A 251 19.12 -16.87 1.71
C ALA A 251 18.02 -15.83 2.05
N LEU A 252 16.86 -15.93 1.40
CA LEU A 252 15.69 -15.12 1.73
C LEU A 252 15.25 -15.30 3.20
N GLU A 253 15.12 -16.54 3.65
CA GLU A 253 14.75 -16.85 5.03
C GLU A 253 15.74 -16.23 6.04
N ALA A 254 17.05 -16.36 5.79
CA ALA A 254 18.09 -15.76 6.63
C ALA A 254 18.02 -14.22 6.62
N THR A 255 17.80 -13.63 5.44
CA THR A 255 17.63 -12.18 5.27
C THR A 255 16.41 -11.67 6.07
N MET A 256 15.28 -12.37 5.98
CA MET A 256 14.07 -11.99 6.69
C MET A 256 14.24 -12.06 8.21
N ARG A 257 14.96 -13.05 8.73
CA ARG A 257 15.30 -13.11 10.16
C ARG A 257 16.26 -11.99 10.58
N THR A 258 17.21 -11.61 9.72
CA THR A 258 18.10 -10.46 9.97
C THR A 258 17.28 -9.16 10.04
N ILE A 259 16.35 -8.95 9.10
CA ILE A 259 15.41 -7.82 9.11
C ILE A 259 14.57 -7.83 10.40
N GLY A 260 14.04 -9.00 10.80
CA GLY A 260 13.26 -9.15 12.03
C GLY A 260 14.02 -8.76 13.29
N LYS A 261 15.26 -9.24 13.45
CA LYS A 261 16.12 -8.87 14.58
C LYS A 261 16.40 -7.37 14.62
N LYS A 262 16.77 -6.79 13.47
CA LYS A 262 17.02 -5.35 13.38
C LYS A 262 15.76 -4.53 13.71
N ALA A 263 14.60 -4.99 13.25
CA ALA A 263 13.32 -4.35 13.54
C ALA A 263 12.97 -4.39 15.05
N GLN A 264 13.21 -5.51 15.72
CA GLN A 264 13.04 -5.61 17.17
C GLN A 264 13.99 -4.65 17.93
N GLU A 265 15.27 -4.61 17.56
CA GLU A 265 16.25 -3.69 18.14
C GLU A 265 15.83 -2.23 18.01
N CYS A 266 15.26 -1.87 16.87
CA CYS A 266 14.79 -0.52 16.56
C CYS A 266 13.35 -0.24 17.04
N ARG A 267 12.60 -1.25 17.55
CA ARG A 267 11.18 -1.17 17.90
C ARG A 267 10.31 -0.71 16.73
N VAL A 268 10.55 -1.29 15.55
CA VAL A 268 9.86 -1.00 14.31
C VAL A 268 9.11 -2.25 13.87
N ARG A 269 7.87 -2.11 13.44
CA ARG A 269 7.13 -3.21 12.81
C ARG A 269 7.42 -3.29 11.32
N VAL A 270 7.46 -4.49 10.78
CA VAL A 270 7.71 -4.78 9.37
C VAL A 270 6.48 -5.41 8.74
N VAL A 271 5.91 -4.72 7.75
CA VAL A 271 4.79 -5.22 6.95
C VAL A 271 5.34 -6.00 5.76
N ILE A 272 5.01 -7.28 5.68
CA ILE A 272 5.27 -8.11 4.50
C ILE A 272 4.10 -7.94 3.55
N ASP A 273 4.35 -7.27 2.40
CA ASP A 273 3.32 -7.04 1.40
C ASP A 273 2.86 -8.34 0.75
N ALA A 274 1.56 -8.51 0.54
CA ALA A 274 1.04 -9.57 -0.31
C ALA A 274 1.31 -9.24 -1.77
N GLU A 275 1.62 -10.26 -2.55
CA GLU A 275 1.95 -10.15 -3.95
C GLU A 275 1.03 -11.04 -4.80
N GLN A 276 1.40 -11.36 -6.03
CA GLN A 276 0.58 -12.19 -6.91
C GLN A 276 0.40 -13.62 -6.36
N THR A 277 -0.74 -14.22 -6.68
CA THR A 277 -1.15 -15.51 -6.13
C THR A 277 -0.17 -16.65 -6.40
N TRP A 278 0.60 -16.58 -7.47
CA TRP A 278 1.60 -17.61 -7.80
C TRP A 278 2.90 -17.54 -6.99
N TYR A 279 3.14 -16.45 -6.25
CA TYR A 279 4.22 -16.32 -5.27
C TYR A 279 3.70 -16.44 -3.83
N GLN A 280 2.40 -16.21 -3.65
CA GLN A 280 1.79 -16.06 -2.33
C GLN A 280 1.93 -17.28 -1.41
N PRO A 281 1.86 -18.56 -1.87
CA PRO A 281 2.06 -19.71 -0.98
C PRO A 281 3.39 -19.70 -0.23
N VAL A 282 4.50 -19.35 -0.89
CA VAL A 282 5.82 -19.19 -0.23
C VAL A 282 5.81 -18.00 0.73
N ILE A 283 5.23 -16.87 0.30
CA ILE A 283 5.16 -15.65 1.12
C ILE A 283 4.33 -15.91 2.38
N ASP A 284 3.17 -16.55 2.27
CA ASP A 284 2.30 -16.89 3.40
C ASP A 284 3.03 -17.80 4.40
N SER A 285 3.67 -18.85 3.88
CA SER A 285 4.38 -19.84 4.71
C SER A 285 5.53 -19.19 5.49
N LEU A 286 6.39 -18.42 4.80
CA LEU A 286 7.50 -17.73 5.44
C LEU A 286 7.00 -16.68 6.45
N THR A 287 5.96 -15.92 6.10
CA THR A 287 5.39 -14.90 6.97
C THR A 287 4.83 -15.52 8.26
N GLU A 288 4.13 -16.66 8.16
CA GLU A 288 3.61 -17.34 9.33
C GLU A 288 4.72 -17.84 10.25
N GLU A 289 5.81 -18.43 9.71
CA GLU A 289 6.97 -18.84 10.51
C GLU A 289 7.63 -17.65 11.21
N LEU A 290 7.77 -16.52 10.52
CA LEU A 290 8.32 -15.31 11.10
C LEU A 290 7.41 -14.74 12.21
N MET A 291 6.09 -14.75 12.02
CA MET A 291 5.17 -14.32 13.09
C MET A 291 5.23 -15.23 14.31
N GLN A 292 5.35 -16.56 14.14
CA GLN A 292 5.54 -17.48 15.26
C GLN A 292 6.84 -17.19 16.04
N GLU A 293 7.93 -16.82 15.34
CA GLU A 293 9.23 -16.53 15.95
C GLU A 293 9.27 -15.13 16.60
N PHE A 294 8.66 -14.11 15.96
CA PHE A 294 8.86 -12.70 16.32
C PHE A 294 7.64 -12.00 16.92
N ASN A 295 6.47 -12.63 16.93
CA ASN A 295 5.23 -12.03 17.45
C ASN A 295 4.74 -12.78 18.70
N ALA A 296 5.61 -12.95 19.68
CA ALA A 296 5.22 -13.60 20.94
C ALA A 296 4.01 -12.88 21.58
N LEU A 297 3.20 -13.62 22.37
CA LEU A 297 2.06 -13.05 23.09
C LEU A 297 2.46 -11.98 24.10
N THR A 298 3.68 -12.08 24.63
CA THR A 298 4.28 -11.07 25.52
C THR A 298 5.30 -10.23 24.74
N GLY A 299 5.23 -8.92 24.87
CA GLY A 299 6.11 -7.99 24.17
C GLY A 299 5.55 -7.47 22.83
N PRO A 300 6.29 -6.54 22.19
CA PRO A 300 5.85 -5.92 20.95
C PRO A 300 6.02 -6.90 19.77
N PRO A 301 4.97 -7.11 18.95
CA PRO A 301 5.07 -7.91 17.75
C PRO A 301 5.85 -7.16 16.65
N THR A 302 6.56 -7.91 15.81
CA THR A 302 7.47 -7.36 14.80
C THR A 302 6.87 -7.45 13.39
N PHE A 303 6.36 -8.61 12.98
CA PHE A 303 5.88 -8.81 11.60
C PHE A 303 4.37 -8.64 11.48
N ILE A 304 3.97 -7.98 10.39
CA ILE A 304 2.58 -7.78 9.99
C ILE A 304 2.40 -8.47 8.63
N ALA A 305 1.55 -9.49 8.55
CA ALA A 305 1.15 -10.13 7.30
C ALA A 305 0.33 -9.17 6.43
N SER A 306 0.15 -9.46 5.14
CA SER A 306 -0.83 -8.74 4.31
C SER A 306 -1.82 -9.72 3.69
N PHE A 307 -3.12 -9.44 3.83
CA PHE A 307 -4.20 -10.26 3.31
C PHE A 307 -5.02 -9.49 2.27
N GLN A 308 -5.33 -10.15 1.16
CA GLN A 308 -5.95 -9.55 -0.01
C GLN A 308 -7.43 -9.96 -0.09
N ALA A 309 -8.34 -9.05 0.23
CA ALA A 309 -9.77 -9.33 0.29
C ALA A 309 -10.43 -9.56 -1.09
N TYR A 310 -9.76 -9.16 -2.19
CA TYR A 310 -10.24 -9.47 -3.54
C TYR A 310 -10.07 -10.94 -3.92
N LEU A 311 -9.27 -11.72 -3.16
CA LEU A 311 -9.13 -13.15 -3.35
C LEU A 311 -10.29 -13.89 -2.70
N ARG A 312 -10.88 -14.84 -3.43
CA ARG A 312 -12.00 -15.68 -2.95
C ARG A 312 -11.66 -16.47 -1.70
N ARG A 313 -10.37 -16.82 -1.51
CA ARG A 313 -9.88 -17.53 -0.32
C ARG A 313 -9.86 -16.68 0.96
N TYR A 314 -9.95 -15.33 0.85
CA TYR A 314 -9.67 -14.43 1.97
C TYR A 314 -10.51 -14.69 3.22
N PRO A 315 -11.84 -14.90 3.16
CA PRO A 315 -12.62 -15.19 4.37
C PRO A 315 -12.12 -16.44 5.10
N GLN A 316 -11.89 -17.53 4.38
CA GLN A 316 -11.36 -18.77 4.95
C GLN A 316 -9.92 -18.62 5.47
N LEU A 317 -9.09 -17.83 4.75
CA LEU A 317 -7.73 -17.51 5.19
C LEU A 317 -7.73 -16.79 6.54
N LEU A 318 -8.56 -15.75 6.69
CA LEU A 318 -8.64 -14.98 7.93
C LEU A 318 -9.10 -15.86 9.11
N ASP A 319 -10.15 -16.67 8.90
CA ASP A 319 -10.64 -17.58 9.94
C ASP A 319 -9.57 -18.60 10.36
N GLN A 320 -8.89 -19.19 9.39
CA GLN A 320 -7.79 -20.12 9.65
C GLN A 320 -6.65 -19.45 10.41
N GLN A 321 -6.20 -18.26 9.98
CA GLN A 321 -5.06 -17.57 10.59
C GLN A 321 -5.36 -17.15 12.04
N ILE A 322 -6.59 -16.74 12.34
CA ILE A 322 -7.04 -16.47 13.71
C ILE A 322 -6.95 -17.76 14.56
N HIS A 323 -7.45 -18.88 14.03
CA HIS A 323 -7.39 -20.16 14.73
C HIS A 323 -5.95 -20.60 14.98
N ARG A 324 -5.09 -20.56 13.96
CA ARG A 324 -3.67 -20.96 14.04
C ARG A 324 -2.86 -20.08 14.99
N ALA A 325 -3.12 -18.77 15.01
CA ALA A 325 -2.46 -17.87 15.95
C ALA A 325 -2.79 -18.20 17.41
N ASN A 326 -4.05 -18.50 17.68
CA ASN A 326 -4.49 -18.93 19.01
C ASN A 326 -3.89 -20.31 19.40
N GLU A 327 -3.91 -21.28 18.48
CA GLU A 327 -3.37 -22.63 18.70
C GLU A 327 -1.85 -22.61 18.93
N LYS A 328 -1.12 -21.83 18.13
CA LYS A 328 0.36 -21.76 18.17
C LYS A 328 0.90 -20.71 19.14
N GLY A 329 0.04 -19.90 19.74
CA GLY A 329 0.40 -18.97 20.81
C GLY A 329 1.23 -17.76 20.33
N TYR A 330 0.85 -17.12 19.23
CA TYR A 330 1.47 -15.86 18.76
C TYR A 330 0.43 -14.77 18.45
N LYS A 331 0.86 -13.50 18.42
CA LYS A 331 0.00 -12.38 18.03
C LYS A 331 -0.16 -12.35 16.52
N LEU A 332 -1.40 -12.45 16.02
CA LEU A 332 -1.71 -12.25 14.61
C LEU A 332 -1.84 -10.77 14.28
N LEU A 333 -0.85 -10.20 13.60
CA LEU A 333 -0.96 -8.87 13.03
C LEU A 333 -1.05 -8.96 11.52
N PHE A 334 -2.03 -8.28 10.94
CA PHE A 334 -2.17 -8.27 9.49
C PHE A 334 -2.67 -6.93 8.94
N LYS A 335 -2.24 -6.63 7.73
CA LYS A 335 -2.73 -5.54 6.92
C LYS A 335 -3.76 -6.09 5.93
N GLN A 336 -4.99 -5.67 6.08
CA GLN A 336 -6.08 -5.98 5.17
C GLN A 336 -6.10 -4.98 4.02
N VAL A 337 -5.96 -5.46 2.79
CA VAL A 337 -6.06 -4.67 1.57
C VAL A 337 -7.16 -5.24 0.67
N ARG A 338 -7.71 -4.43 -0.26
CA ARG A 338 -8.56 -5.00 -1.30
C ARG A 338 -7.74 -5.88 -2.24
N GLY A 339 -6.71 -5.35 -2.83
CA GLY A 339 -5.78 -6.03 -3.73
C GLY A 339 -5.33 -5.11 -4.87
N ALA A 340 -4.18 -5.41 -5.46
CA ALA A 340 -3.53 -4.55 -6.45
C ALA A 340 -3.27 -5.23 -7.81
N TYR A 341 -3.51 -6.54 -7.93
CA TYR A 341 -3.06 -7.33 -9.10
C TYR A 341 -4.23 -7.95 -9.88
N MET A 342 -5.45 -7.44 -9.73
CA MET A 342 -6.67 -8.03 -10.29
C MET A 342 -6.56 -8.35 -11.79
N VAL A 343 -6.02 -7.41 -12.59
CA VAL A 343 -5.88 -7.57 -14.04
C VAL A 343 -4.89 -8.68 -14.39
N THR A 344 -3.72 -8.69 -13.74
CA THR A 344 -2.67 -9.71 -13.98
C THR A 344 -3.09 -11.08 -13.47
N GLU A 345 -3.84 -11.17 -12.37
CA GLU A 345 -4.42 -12.42 -11.87
C GLU A 345 -5.40 -13.03 -12.86
N ALA A 346 -6.31 -12.22 -13.39
CA ALA A 346 -7.30 -12.67 -14.37
C ALA A 346 -6.66 -13.08 -15.70
N ALA A 347 -5.70 -12.30 -16.20
CA ALA A 347 -4.96 -12.60 -17.42
C ALA A 347 -4.20 -13.93 -17.30
N ARG A 348 -3.43 -14.11 -16.23
CA ARG A 348 -2.66 -15.34 -16.03
C ARG A 348 -3.55 -16.58 -15.87
N TRP A 349 -4.69 -16.45 -15.15
CA TRP A 349 -5.64 -17.55 -15.00
C TRP A 349 -6.16 -18.04 -16.35
N ALA A 350 -6.46 -17.10 -17.26
CA ALA A 350 -6.93 -17.39 -18.61
C ALA A 350 -5.80 -17.97 -19.48
N GLU A 351 -4.59 -17.42 -19.45
CA GLU A 351 -3.43 -17.88 -20.22
C GLU A 351 -3.02 -19.32 -19.84
N GLU A 352 -3.12 -19.68 -18.57
CA GLU A 352 -2.84 -21.04 -18.09
C GLU A 352 -3.98 -22.04 -18.41
N GLY A 353 -5.08 -21.59 -19.03
CA GLY A 353 -6.21 -22.43 -19.39
C GLY A 353 -6.92 -23.10 -18.20
N ARG A 354 -6.79 -22.54 -17.02
CA ARG A 354 -7.38 -23.09 -15.79
C ARG A 354 -8.90 -23.03 -15.85
N GLN A 355 -9.53 -24.13 -15.46
CA GLN A 355 -10.98 -24.24 -15.42
C GLN A 355 -11.56 -23.77 -14.08
N GLY A 356 -12.84 -23.38 -14.10
CA GLY A 356 -13.55 -22.93 -12.91
C GLY A 356 -13.37 -21.44 -12.59
N PRO A 357 -13.86 -21.01 -11.43
CA PRO A 357 -13.77 -19.61 -11.01
C PRO A 357 -12.31 -19.22 -10.71
N GLY A 358 -11.87 -18.08 -11.26
CA GLY A 358 -10.55 -17.53 -10.99
C GLY A 358 -10.35 -17.15 -9.51
N PRO A 359 -9.13 -16.81 -9.11
CA PRO A 359 -8.81 -16.54 -7.70
C PRO A 359 -9.47 -15.27 -7.15
N VAL A 360 -9.85 -14.33 -8.04
CA VAL A 360 -10.37 -13.01 -7.70
C VAL A 360 -11.90 -13.00 -7.76
N TRP A 361 -12.53 -12.25 -6.88
CA TRP A 361 -13.97 -11.97 -6.99
C TRP A 361 -14.28 -11.24 -8.31
N PRO A 362 -15.32 -11.63 -9.05
CA PRO A 362 -15.62 -11.05 -10.36
C PRO A 362 -16.15 -9.62 -10.29
N ALA A 363 -16.83 -9.25 -9.19
CA ALA A 363 -17.40 -7.93 -9.01
C ALA A 363 -16.79 -7.19 -7.83
N LYS A 364 -16.80 -5.85 -7.92
CA LYS A 364 -16.31 -4.97 -6.86
C LYS A 364 -17.09 -5.15 -5.56
N GLU A 365 -18.39 -5.35 -5.66
CA GLU A 365 -19.30 -5.53 -4.54
C GLU A 365 -18.95 -6.77 -3.71
N GLU A 366 -18.54 -7.85 -4.35
CA GLU A 366 -18.07 -9.06 -3.67
C GLU A 366 -16.74 -8.83 -2.96
N THR A 367 -15.82 -8.08 -3.58
CA THR A 367 -14.57 -7.64 -2.93
C THR A 367 -14.87 -6.75 -1.73
N ASP A 368 -15.81 -5.81 -1.85
CA ASP A 368 -16.22 -4.93 -0.75
C ASP A 368 -16.89 -5.73 0.38
N ALA A 369 -17.73 -6.71 0.07
CA ALA A 369 -18.34 -7.60 1.04
C ALA A 369 -17.28 -8.42 1.78
N SER A 370 -16.34 -9.01 1.05
CA SER A 370 -15.21 -9.75 1.59
C SER A 370 -14.32 -8.88 2.50
N TYR A 371 -14.02 -7.65 2.09
CA TYR A 371 -13.27 -6.68 2.90
C TYR A 371 -14.03 -6.32 4.18
N ASN A 372 -15.34 -6.06 4.10
CA ASN A 372 -16.17 -5.73 5.25
C ASN A 372 -16.37 -6.91 6.21
N TYR A 373 -16.42 -8.15 5.68
CA TYR A 373 -16.37 -9.36 6.51
C TYR A 373 -15.12 -9.37 7.40
N GLY A 374 -13.94 -9.05 6.82
CA GLY A 374 -12.70 -9.02 7.59
C GLY A 374 -12.69 -7.96 8.70
N ILE A 375 -13.30 -6.79 8.47
CA ILE A 375 -13.48 -5.77 9.53
C ILE A 375 -14.34 -6.35 10.67
N GLU A 376 -15.50 -6.91 10.34
CA GLU A 376 -16.46 -7.44 11.30
C GLU A 376 -15.86 -8.58 12.13
N LYS A 377 -15.25 -9.55 11.44
CA LYS A 377 -14.62 -10.71 12.08
C LYS A 377 -13.49 -10.29 13.03
N THR A 378 -12.61 -9.39 12.59
CA THR A 378 -11.49 -8.91 13.40
C THR A 378 -11.97 -8.18 14.65
N LEU A 379 -12.92 -7.26 14.52
CA LEU A 379 -13.41 -6.47 15.64
C LEU A 379 -14.23 -7.34 16.63
N HIS A 380 -14.94 -8.35 16.14
CA HIS A 380 -15.62 -9.31 16.99
C HIS A 380 -14.63 -10.12 17.83
N VAL A 381 -13.61 -10.71 17.20
CA VAL A 381 -12.56 -11.47 17.91
C VAL A 381 -11.81 -10.58 18.91
N LEU A 382 -11.50 -9.34 18.54
CA LEU A 382 -10.87 -8.38 19.44
C LEU A 382 -11.75 -8.08 20.64
N ALA A 383 -13.06 -7.88 20.44
CA ALA A 383 -14.00 -7.63 21.53
C ALA A 383 -14.07 -8.82 22.51
N ASP A 384 -14.12 -10.04 22.00
CA ASP A 384 -14.11 -11.26 22.84
C ASP A 384 -12.79 -11.38 23.65
N GLN A 385 -11.65 -11.05 23.04
CA GLN A 385 -10.34 -11.05 23.71
C GLN A 385 -10.28 -9.95 24.78
N MET A 386 -10.75 -8.74 24.47
CA MET A 386 -10.79 -7.62 25.43
C MET A 386 -11.71 -7.93 26.61
N GLN A 387 -12.86 -8.57 26.36
CA GLN A 387 -13.80 -8.95 27.43
C GLN A 387 -13.25 -10.08 28.31
N SER A 388 -12.55 -11.05 27.72
CA SER A 388 -12.08 -12.25 28.45
C SER A 388 -10.76 -12.02 29.18
N THR A 389 -9.81 -11.32 28.57
CA THR A 389 -8.42 -11.19 29.08
C THR A 389 -7.95 -9.75 29.27
N GLY A 390 -8.65 -8.78 28.70
CA GLY A 390 -8.21 -7.37 28.63
C GLY A 390 -6.99 -7.16 27.73
N LYS A 391 -6.58 -8.16 26.93
CA LYS A 391 -5.39 -8.13 26.05
C LYS A 391 -5.75 -8.55 24.64
N SER A 392 -5.09 -7.93 23.65
CA SER A 392 -5.26 -8.28 22.25
C SER A 392 -4.24 -9.31 21.78
N GLY A 393 -4.72 -10.42 21.21
CA GLY A 393 -3.92 -11.40 20.46
C GLY A 393 -4.02 -11.18 18.95
N ILE A 394 -4.89 -10.24 18.51
CA ILE A 394 -5.10 -9.88 17.10
C ILE A 394 -4.93 -8.39 16.91
N GLY A 395 -4.36 -7.98 15.77
CA GLY A 395 -4.32 -6.59 15.35
C GLY A 395 -4.44 -6.46 13.84
N ALA A 396 -5.13 -5.41 13.38
CA ALA A 396 -5.36 -5.17 11.97
C ALA A 396 -5.04 -3.75 11.53
N VAL A 397 -4.43 -3.66 10.34
CA VAL A 397 -4.32 -2.42 9.57
C VAL A 397 -5.38 -2.46 8.48
N PHE A 398 -6.46 -1.75 8.64
CA PHE A 398 -7.50 -1.60 7.62
C PHE A 398 -7.03 -0.61 6.55
N ALA A 399 -6.32 -1.14 5.53
CA ALA A 399 -5.76 -0.31 4.46
C ALA A 399 -6.83 0.00 3.41
N THR A 400 -7.37 1.22 3.43
CA THR A 400 -8.49 1.59 2.56
C THR A 400 -8.60 3.10 2.32
N HIS A 401 -9.06 3.45 1.12
CA HIS A 401 -9.53 4.78 0.74
C HIS A 401 -11.08 4.85 0.65
N ASN A 402 -11.78 3.79 1.06
CA ASN A 402 -13.24 3.71 1.02
C ASN A 402 -13.85 4.25 2.31
N SER A 403 -14.52 5.41 2.23
CA SER A 403 -15.15 6.05 3.38
C SER A 403 -16.25 5.17 4.03
N THR A 404 -16.98 4.38 3.22
CA THR A 404 -18.03 3.49 3.72
C THR A 404 -17.47 2.41 4.64
N SER A 405 -16.30 1.83 4.28
CA SER A 405 -15.61 0.84 5.13
C SER A 405 -15.05 1.48 6.41
N VAL A 406 -14.53 2.72 6.32
CA VAL A 406 -14.10 3.49 7.50
C VAL A 406 -15.28 3.75 8.44
N ASP A 407 -16.40 4.25 7.90
CA ASP A 407 -17.61 4.51 8.71
C ASP A 407 -18.17 3.24 9.33
N ARG A 408 -18.10 2.10 8.62
CA ARG A 408 -18.45 0.79 9.18
C ARG A 408 -17.56 0.42 10.34
N THR A 409 -16.23 0.57 10.20
CA THR A 409 -15.27 0.28 11.27
C THR A 409 -15.56 1.12 12.52
N LEU A 410 -15.76 2.44 12.36
CA LEU A 410 -16.05 3.34 13.48
C LEU A 410 -17.34 2.96 14.22
N ARG A 411 -18.41 2.62 13.46
CA ARG A 411 -19.67 2.14 14.08
C ARG A 411 -19.50 0.83 14.82
N LEU A 412 -18.72 -0.10 14.29
CA LEU A 412 -18.48 -1.41 14.92
C LEU A 412 -17.61 -1.29 16.18
N LEU A 413 -16.64 -0.37 16.21
CA LEU A 413 -15.88 -0.07 17.45
C LEU A 413 -16.81 0.33 18.59
N GLU A 414 -17.80 1.18 18.31
CA GLU A 414 -18.81 1.59 19.31
C GLU A 414 -19.74 0.43 19.68
N SER A 415 -20.31 -0.28 18.69
CA SER A 415 -21.27 -1.36 18.91
C SER A 415 -20.70 -2.56 19.67
N TYR A 416 -19.42 -2.89 19.44
CA TYR A 416 -18.71 -3.96 20.14
C TYR A 416 -18.06 -3.50 21.47
N LYS A 417 -18.33 -2.24 21.89
CA LYS A 417 -17.79 -1.65 23.13
C LYS A 417 -16.25 -1.59 23.16
N LEU A 418 -15.63 -1.55 22.01
CA LEU A 418 -14.19 -1.32 21.83
C LEU A 418 -13.85 0.18 21.92
N ALA A 419 -14.84 1.03 21.73
CA ALA A 419 -14.76 2.47 21.92
C ALA A 419 -15.96 2.96 22.73
N THR A 420 -15.75 4.04 23.48
CA THR A 420 -16.81 4.73 24.24
C THR A 420 -17.04 6.11 23.64
N LYS A 421 -18.25 6.61 23.81
CA LYS A 421 -18.63 7.96 23.39
C LYS A 421 -19.12 8.73 24.61
N GLU A 422 -18.48 9.85 24.87
CA GLU A 422 -18.93 10.72 25.99
C GLU A 422 -20.26 11.41 25.64
N PRO A 423 -21.13 11.62 26.62
CA PRO A 423 -22.36 12.37 26.41
C PRO A 423 -22.08 13.77 25.87
N GLY A 424 -22.67 14.10 24.72
CA GLY A 424 -22.46 15.40 24.05
C GLY A 424 -21.22 15.49 23.15
N SER A 425 -20.37 14.46 23.10
CA SER A 425 -19.24 14.38 22.19
C SER A 425 -19.62 13.65 20.90
N SER A 426 -19.07 14.10 19.77
CA SER A 426 -19.11 13.35 18.51
C SER A 426 -17.93 12.37 18.36
N LYS A 427 -16.94 12.44 19.26
CA LYS A 427 -15.72 11.65 19.21
C LYS A 427 -15.86 10.33 19.96
N LEU A 428 -15.26 9.30 19.41
CA LEU A 428 -15.05 8.01 20.07
C LEU A 428 -13.73 8.06 20.86
N THR A 429 -13.72 7.47 22.04
CA THR A 429 -12.52 7.26 22.84
C THR A 429 -12.21 5.77 22.88
N VAL A 430 -10.99 5.38 22.47
CA VAL A 430 -10.48 4.02 22.53
C VAL A 430 -9.44 3.90 23.64
N ASN A 431 -9.37 2.76 24.32
CA ASN A 431 -8.27 2.48 25.24
C ASN A 431 -6.97 2.14 24.49
N GLU A 432 -5.85 2.14 25.20
CA GLU A 432 -4.53 1.91 24.63
C GLU A 432 -4.44 0.55 23.93
N GLU A 433 -4.96 -0.52 24.52
CA GLU A 433 -4.90 -1.89 23.97
C GLU A 433 -5.66 -2.00 22.63
N VAL A 434 -6.84 -1.37 22.53
CA VAL A 434 -7.59 -1.30 21.28
C VAL A 434 -6.88 -0.41 20.25
N ALA A 435 -6.30 0.71 20.70
CA ALA A 435 -5.51 1.57 19.81
C ALA A 435 -4.26 0.86 19.27
N GLU A 436 -3.63 -0.01 20.08
CA GLU A 436 -2.53 -0.87 19.63
C GLU A 436 -2.97 -1.91 18.58
N ALA A 437 -4.19 -2.43 18.70
CA ALA A 437 -4.72 -3.48 17.82
C ALA A 437 -5.26 -2.94 16.48
N ILE A 438 -5.77 -1.71 16.42
CA ILE A 438 -6.47 -1.19 15.24
C ILE A 438 -5.74 0.01 14.63
N THR A 439 -5.56 -0.04 13.31
CA THR A 439 -4.94 1.05 12.54
C THR A 439 -5.64 1.21 11.21
N PHE A 440 -5.81 2.43 10.75
CA PHE A 440 -6.24 2.73 9.38
C PHE A 440 -5.01 3.00 8.52
N GLY A 441 -4.88 2.30 7.40
CA GLY A 441 -3.79 2.49 6.44
C GLY A 441 -4.25 3.25 5.20
N GLN A 442 -3.48 4.25 4.77
CA GLN A 442 -3.75 4.99 3.54
C GLN A 442 -2.45 5.28 2.80
N LEU A 443 -2.53 5.50 1.48
CA LEU A 443 -1.37 5.89 0.70
C LEU A 443 -1.02 7.36 0.97
N TYR A 444 0.29 7.65 1.04
CA TYR A 444 0.77 9.02 1.20
C TYR A 444 0.33 9.89 0.02
N GLY A 445 -0.08 11.12 0.30
CA GLY A 445 -0.55 12.08 -0.68
C GLY A 445 -1.94 11.80 -1.27
N MET A 446 -2.70 10.84 -0.68
CA MET A 446 -4.04 10.47 -1.14
C MET A 446 -5.03 10.45 0.02
N LYS A 447 -6.27 10.90 -0.26
CA LYS A 447 -7.40 10.83 0.69
C LYS A 447 -7.12 11.46 2.06
N ASP A 448 -6.51 12.63 2.06
CA ASP A 448 -6.23 13.36 3.30
C ASP A 448 -7.51 13.86 3.98
N ASP A 449 -8.60 14.11 3.22
CA ASP A 449 -9.95 14.34 3.72
C ASP A 449 -10.43 13.20 4.64
N LEU A 450 -10.23 11.94 4.20
CA LEU A 450 -10.61 10.76 4.98
C LEU A 450 -9.69 10.56 6.18
N THR A 451 -8.40 10.88 6.05
CA THR A 451 -7.45 10.89 7.18
C THR A 451 -7.93 11.86 8.27
N ASN A 452 -8.23 13.10 7.89
CA ASN A 452 -8.69 14.15 8.80
C ASN A 452 -10.03 13.77 9.47
N LYS A 453 -10.93 13.12 8.72
CA LYS A 453 -12.17 12.57 9.24
C LYS A 453 -11.92 11.53 10.35
N ILE A 454 -11.00 10.58 10.14
CA ILE A 454 -10.69 9.54 11.15
C ILE A 454 -10.11 10.18 12.42
N ILE A 455 -9.12 11.06 12.26
CA ILE A 455 -8.49 11.76 13.39
C ILE A 455 -9.50 12.63 14.15
N GLY A 456 -10.41 13.28 13.42
CA GLY A 456 -11.48 14.05 14.02
C GLY A 456 -12.55 13.22 14.75
N ALA A 457 -12.74 11.96 14.32
CA ALA A 457 -13.77 11.07 14.86
C ALA A 457 -13.33 10.30 16.10
N VAL A 458 -12.02 10.15 16.35
CA VAL A 458 -11.48 9.36 17.46
C VAL A 458 -10.52 10.21 18.29
N ALA A 459 -10.73 10.24 19.61
CA ALA A 459 -9.79 10.82 20.55
C ALA A 459 -8.62 9.83 20.77
N ALA A 460 -7.40 10.32 20.61
CA ALA A 460 -6.19 9.51 20.62
C ALA A 460 -5.11 10.04 21.59
N GLU A 461 -5.49 10.86 22.59
CA GLU A 461 -4.52 11.36 23.58
C GLU A 461 -3.91 10.21 24.38
N GLY A 462 -2.58 10.16 24.41
CA GLY A 462 -1.83 9.12 25.12
C GLY A 462 -1.90 7.72 24.46
N THR A 463 -2.42 7.61 23.24
CA THR A 463 -2.46 6.36 22.47
C THR A 463 -1.63 6.44 21.20
N PRO A 464 -1.27 5.28 20.58
CA PRO A 464 -0.68 5.26 19.26
C PRO A 464 -1.56 5.95 18.21
N PRO A 465 -0.97 6.60 17.17
CA PRO A 465 -1.75 7.10 16.05
C PRO A 465 -2.61 6.01 15.42
N LEU A 466 -3.89 6.32 15.21
CA LEU A 466 -4.81 5.36 14.58
C LEU A 466 -4.73 5.36 13.05
N VAL A 467 -3.99 6.28 12.46
CA VAL A 467 -3.78 6.34 11.00
C VAL A 467 -2.31 6.25 10.69
N VAL A 468 -1.97 5.44 9.68
CA VAL A 468 -0.63 5.39 9.08
C VAL A 468 -0.71 5.74 7.60
N LYS A 469 0.24 6.55 7.11
CA LYS A 469 0.42 6.80 5.67
C LYS A 469 1.53 5.91 5.12
N SER A 470 1.19 5.08 4.12
CA SER A 470 2.16 4.28 3.39
C SER A 470 2.94 5.19 2.45
N MET A 471 4.18 5.47 2.81
CA MET A 471 5.09 6.37 2.11
C MET A 471 6.14 5.56 1.37
N SER A 472 6.22 5.76 0.05
CA SER A 472 7.28 5.20 -0.79
C SER A 472 8.39 6.22 -0.98
N TYR A 473 9.63 5.74 -1.17
CA TYR A 473 10.77 6.56 -1.55
C TYR A 473 11.70 5.81 -2.51
N GLY A 474 12.58 6.52 -3.19
CA GLY A 474 13.57 5.98 -4.11
C GLY A 474 13.87 6.95 -5.26
N ASP A 475 14.84 6.60 -6.10
CA ASP A 475 15.16 7.39 -7.30
C ASP A 475 13.94 7.55 -8.22
N LEU A 476 13.82 8.69 -8.89
CA LEU A 476 12.67 8.94 -9.76
C LEU A 476 12.47 7.86 -10.81
N ASN A 477 13.57 7.41 -11.47
CA ASN A 477 13.46 6.40 -12.53
C ASN A 477 12.94 5.06 -12.00
N GLU A 478 13.34 4.69 -10.78
CA GLU A 478 12.87 3.48 -10.10
C GLU A 478 11.41 3.62 -9.63
N CYS A 479 10.98 4.84 -9.33
CA CYS A 479 9.64 5.16 -8.85
C CYS A 479 8.60 5.43 -9.97
N LEU A 480 9.00 5.55 -11.23
CA LEU A 480 8.07 5.82 -12.33
C LEU A 480 6.93 4.80 -12.46
N PRO A 481 7.16 3.47 -12.38
CA PRO A 481 6.07 2.50 -12.42
C PRO A 481 5.08 2.68 -11.25
N PHE A 482 5.58 3.05 -10.08
CA PHE A 482 4.74 3.37 -8.93
C PHE A 482 3.87 4.61 -9.19
N LEU A 483 4.45 5.69 -9.72
CA LEU A 483 3.72 6.92 -10.06
C LEU A 483 2.65 6.68 -11.13
N ALA A 484 2.95 5.89 -12.15
CA ALA A 484 2.00 5.50 -13.18
C ALA A 484 0.79 4.76 -12.60
N ARG A 485 1.02 3.81 -11.65
CA ARG A 485 -0.09 3.15 -10.96
C ARG A 485 -0.90 4.10 -10.09
N ARG A 486 -0.27 5.07 -9.40
CA ARG A 486 -1.01 6.12 -8.65
C ARG A 486 -1.93 6.91 -9.57
N ALA A 487 -1.45 7.27 -10.76
CA ALA A 487 -2.27 7.95 -11.76
C ALA A 487 -3.46 7.07 -12.19
N THR A 488 -3.21 5.79 -12.50
CA THR A 488 -4.28 4.84 -12.92
C THR A 488 -5.29 4.56 -11.80
N GLU A 489 -4.85 4.38 -10.57
CA GLU A 489 -5.74 4.17 -9.42
C GLU A 489 -6.61 5.41 -9.16
N ASN A 490 -6.05 6.61 -9.28
CA ASN A 490 -6.81 7.85 -9.19
C ASN A 490 -7.84 7.99 -10.33
N LYS A 491 -7.56 7.44 -11.53
CA LYS A 491 -8.52 7.34 -12.64
C LYS A 491 -9.67 6.39 -12.30
N ALA A 492 -9.39 5.19 -11.81
CA ALA A 492 -10.41 4.19 -11.49
C ALA A 492 -11.38 4.66 -10.39
N VAL A 493 -10.93 5.52 -9.48
CA VAL A 493 -11.78 6.18 -8.48
C VAL A 493 -12.70 7.24 -9.13
N LEU A 494 -12.42 7.70 -10.38
CA LEU A 494 -13.32 8.61 -11.13
C LEU A 494 -14.69 7.96 -11.45
N GLU A 495 -14.76 6.65 -11.54
CA GLU A 495 -16.00 5.94 -11.90
C GLU A 495 -17.00 5.84 -10.74
N GLY A 496 -16.77 6.48 -9.60
CA GLY A 496 -17.85 6.39 -8.64
C GLY A 496 -17.78 7.07 -7.29
N ARG A 497 -16.70 7.63 -6.74
CA ARG A 497 -16.76 8.43 -5.47
C ARG A 497 -15.40 9.06 -5.10
N GLY A 498 -15.21 10.35 -5.42
CA GLY A 498 -14.21 11.17 -4.75
C GLY A 498 -12.75 10.85 -5.08
N GLY A 499 -12.41 10.64 -6.35
CA GLY A 499 -11.04 10.45 -6.83
C GLY A 499 -10.28 11.76 -7.09
N ALA A 500 -9.35 11.73 -8.04
CA ALA A 500 -8.51 12.87 -8.40
C ALA A 500 -9.30 14.16 -8.66
N LEU A 501 -10.51 14.05 -9.23
CA LEU A 501 -11.38 15.20 -9.47
C LEU A 501 -11.84 15.86 -8.16
N ALA A 502 -12.24 15.08 -7.16
CA ALA A 502 -12.65 15.62 -5.87
C ALA A 502 -11.47 16.30 -5.14
N GLU A 503 -10.28 15.70 -5.16
CA GLU A 503 -9.07 16.30 -4.60
C GLU A 503 -8.68 17.59 -5.35
N ARG A 504 -8.74 17.58 -6.68
CA ARG A 504 -8.54 18.80 -7.50
C ARG A 504 -9.50 19.93 -7.09
N VAL A 505 -10.79 19.62 -6.94
CA VAL A 505 -11.82 20.59 -6.52
C VAL A 505 -11.53 21.08 -5.11
N ARG A 506 -11.22 20.19 -4.19
CA ARG A 506 -10.91 20.48 -2.79
C ARG A 506 -9.71 21.43 -2.66
N LEU A 507 -8.58 21.11 -3.27
CA LEU A 507 -7.38 21.95 -3.26
C LEU A 507 -7.61 23.28 -4.02
N GLY A 508 -8.35 23.26 -5.13
CA GLY A 508 -8.69 24.44 -5.91
C GLY A 508 -9.58 25.44 -5.15
N ARG A 509 -10.46 24.98 -4.24
CA ARG A 509 -11.23 25.87 -3.35
C ARG A 509 -10.30 26.62 -2.40
N GLU A 510 -9.39 25.92 -1.75
CA GLU A 510 -8.45 26.52 -0.80
C GLU A 510 -7.49 27.51 -1.49
N ILE A 511 -6.98 27.16 -2.68
CA ILE A 511 -6.14 28.07 -3.49
C ILE A 511 -6.92 29.35 -3.79
N ARG A 512 -8.16 29.26 -4.29
CA ARG A 512 -9.00 30.44 -4.59
C ARG A 512 -9.30 31.26 -3.33
N ARG A 513 -9.59 30.60 -2.21
CA ARG A 513 -9.82 31.27 -0.92
C ARG A 513 -8.62 32.15 -0.55
N ARG A 514 -7.40 31.61 -0.62
CA ARG A 514 -6.18 32.38 -0.27
C ARG A 514 -5.92 33.53 -1.24
N LEU A 515 -6.12 33.31 -2.55
CA LEU A 515 -5.95 34.38 -3.54
C LEU A 515 -6.97 35.51 -3.38
N ALA A 516 -8.21 35.20 -2.95
CA ALA A 516 -9.24 36.20 -2.70
C ALA A 516 -9.00 37.04 -1.42
N PHE A 517 -8.23 36.53 -0.45
CA PHE A 517 -7.88 37.26 0.78
C PHE A 517 -6.50 37.93 0.71
N SER A 518 -5.74 37.73 -0.37
CA SER A 518 -4.44 38.39 -0.59
C SER A 518 -4.53 39.63 -1.50
N GLY A 519 -5.73 40.03 -1.94
CA GLY A 519 -6.08 41.29 -2.60
C GLY A 519 -6.94 42.08 -1.65
#